data_583585d35791f2846f0d8645f5e6d47d
#
_entry.id   583585d35791f2846f0d8645f5e6d47d
#
_cell.length_a   1.000
_cell.length_b   1.000
_cell.length_c   1.000
_cell.angle_alpha   90.00
_cell.angle_beta   90.00
_cell.angle_gamma   90.00
#
_symmetry.space_group_name_H-M   'P 1'
#
loop_
_entity.id
_entity.type
_entity.pdbx_description
1 polymer ?
#
loop_
_entity_poly.entity_id
_entity_poly.type
_entity_poly.pdbx_seq_one_letter_code
_entity_poly.pdbx_strand_id
1 'polypeptide(L)'
;MTAADPADLVGRFLTVAETAEVLRVSVTQAYALVRSGELPAIRIGAARHWRVERTELEAFIQARYEEERRLAHWNQTEFAILPELRQGPLL
;
A
#
# COMPACT_ATOMS: atom_id res chain seq x y z
N MET A 1 -2.92 -9.02 29.09
CA MET A 1 -2.99 -9.02 27.64
C MET A 1 -3.86 -10.17 27.17
N THR A 2 -4.79 -9.85 26.31
CA THR A 2 -5.70 -10.86 25.79
C THR A 2 -5.02 -11.62 24.66
N ALA A 3 -5.11 -12.93 24.70
CA ALA A 3 -4.56 -13.73 23.64
C ALA A 3 -5.33 -13.44 22.35
N ALA A 4 -4.63 -13.42 21.24
CA ALA A 4 -5.28 -13.22 19.96
C ALA A 4 -6.22 -14.38 19.66
N ASP A 5 -7.37 -14.05 19.10
CA ASP A 5 -8.28 -15.07 18.61
C ASP A 5 -7.56 -15.86 17.51
N PRO A 6 -7.74 -17.18 17.44
CA PRO A 6 -7.19 -17.91 16.31
C PRO A 6 -7.54 -17.32 14.95
N ALA A 7 -8.72 -16.71 14.82
CA ALA A 7 -9.10 -16.06 13.57
C ALA A 7 -8.21 -14.87 13.27
N ASP A 8 -7.68 -14.19 14.30
CA ASP A 8 -6.79 -13.06 14.10
C ASP A 8 -5.39 -13.49 13.70
N LEU A 9 -5.01 -14.71 14.06
CA LEU A 9 -3.70 -15.23 13.67
C LEU A 9 -3.70 -15.74 12.24
N VAL A 10 -4.83 -16.25 11.79
CA VAL A 10 -4.98 -16.70 10.42
C VAL A 10 -4.97 -15.45 9.54
N GLY A 11 -4.10 -15.46 8.54
CA GLY A 11 -3.99 -14.31 7.65
C GLY A 11 -3.14 -13.18 8.21
N ARG A 12 -2.39 -13.45 9.27
CA ARG A 12 -1.45 -12.45 9.77
C ARG A 12 -0.39 -12.14 8.72
N PHE A 13 0.00 -13.14 7.97
CA PHE A 13 0.96 -12.98 6.89
C PHE A 13 0.30 -13.28 5.56
N LEU A 14 0.63 -12.50 4.57
CA LEU A 14 0.09 -12.64 3.23
C LEU A 14 1.21 -12.98 2.27
N THR A 15 0.88 -13.77 1.25
CA THR A 15 1.81 -13.96 0.14
C THR A 15 1.82 -12.70 -0.71
N VAL A 16 2.80 -12.60 -1.62
CA VAL A 16 2.82 -11.48 -2.55
C VAL A 16 1.56 -11.50 -3.42
N ALA A 17 1.11 -12.68 -3.83
CA ALA A 17 -0.10 -12.79 -4.64
C ALA A 17 -1.33 -12.29 -3.89
N GLU A 18 -1.45 -12.66 -2.61
CA GLU A 18 -2.56 -12.19 -1.79
C GLU A 18 -2.49 -10.68 -1.57
N THR A 19 -1.29 -10.18 -1.37
CA THR A 19 -1.08 -8.73 -1.23
C THR A 19 -1.53 -8.00 -2.49
N ALA A 20 -1.17 -8.55 -3.64
CA ALA A 20 -1.60 -7.98 -4.92
C ALA A 20 -3.12 -7.93 -5.02
N GLU A 21 -3.79 -8.99 -4.57
CA GLU A 21 -5.25 -9.02 -4.57
C GLU A 21 -5.84 -7.94 -3.68
N VAL A 22 -5.28 -7.76 -2.48
CA VAL A 22 -5.77 -6.73 -1.57
C VAL A 22 -5.60 -5.35 -2.17
N LEU A 23 -4.45 -5.09 -2.77
CA LEU A 23 -4.16 -3.78 -3.35
C LEU A 23 -4.76 -3.61 -4.75
N ARG A 24 -5.29 -4.69 -5.33
CA ARG A 24 -5.85 -4.68 -6.67
C ARG A 24 -4.83 -4.23 -7.70
N VAL A 25 -3.64 -4.76 -7.58
CA VAL A 25 -2.56 -4.52 -8.53
C VAL A 25 -2.06 -5.87 -9.05
N SER A 26 -1.19 -5.85 -10.05
CA SER A 26 -0.62 -7.08 -10.56
C SER A 26 0.37 -7.66 -9.55
N VAL A 27 0.62 -8.96 -9.67
CA VAL A 27 1.62 -9.60 -8.83
C VAL A 27 2.99 -8.98 -9.07
N THR A 28 3.29 -8.63 -10.30
CA THR A 28 4.55 -7.99 -10.64
C THR A 28 4.71 -6.66 -9.91
N GLN A 29 3.64 -5.86 -9.85
CA GLN A 29 3.66 -4.60 -9.15
C GLN A 29 3.84 -4.79 -7.65
N ALA A 30 3.13 -5.76 -7.08
CA ALA A 30 3.27 -6.06 -5.66
C ALA A 30 4.68 -6.53 -5.34
N TYR A 31 5.26 -7.33 -6.22
CA TYR A 31 6.63 -7.81 -6.05
C TYR A 31 7.60 -6.64 -6.07
N ALA A 32 7.38 -5.68 -6.96
CA ALA A 32 8.23 -4.49 -7.04
C ALA A 32 8.18 -3.69 -5.75
N LEU A 33 7.00 -3.53 -5.17
CA LEU A 33 6.85 -2.81 -3.90
C LEU A 33 7.61 -3.48 -2.77
N VAL A 34 7.57 -4.81 -2.73
CA VAL A 34 8.25 -5.57 -1.69
C VAL A 34 9.76 -5.51 -1.90
N ARG A 35 10.20 -5.67 -3.13
CA ARG A 35 11.64 -5.70 -3.43
C ARG A 35 12.29 -4.35 -3.24
N SER A 36 11.59 -3.28 -3.50
CA SER A 36 12.12 -1.93 -3.30
C SER A 36 12.17 -1.52 -1.84
N GLY A 37 11.43 -2.24 -0.99
CA GLY A 37 11.33 -1.89 0.42
C GLY A 37 10.24 -0.87 0.72
N GLU A 38 9.51 -0.41 -0.30
CA GLU A 38 8.39 0.48 -0.03
C GLU A 38 7.34 -0.19 0.83
N LEU A 39 7.10 -1.48 0.58
CA LEU A 39 6.21 -2.27 1.41
C LEU A 39 7.07 -3.26 2.19
N PRO A 40 7.22 -3.06 3.50
CA PRO A 40 8.04 -3.94 4.31
C PRO A 40 7.55 -5.37 4.28
N ALA A 41 8.47 -6.30 4.11
CA ALA A 41 8.15 -7.72 4.04
C ALA A 41 9.36 -8.52 4.49
N ILE A 42 9.12 -9.78 4.80
CA ILE A 42 10.19 -10.67 5.23
C ILE A 42 10.17 -11.94 4.40
N ARG A 43 11.28 -12.63 4.38
CA ARG A 43 11.39 -13.92 3.72
C ARG A 43 11.41 -15.00 4.76
N ILE A 44 10.59 -16.01 4.54
CA ILE A 44 10.41 -17.08 5.52
C ILE A 44 10.65 -18.43 4.86
N GLY A 45 11.27 -19.32 5.63
CA GLY A 45 11.47 -20.69 5.22
C GLY A 45 12.72 -20.90 4.39
N ALA A 46 13.02 -22.15 4.11
CA ALA A 46 14.21 -22.52 3.35
C ALA A 46 14.15 -21.96 1.92
N ALA A 47 12.96 -21.89 1.36
CA ALA A 47 12.78 -21.37 0.01
C ALA A 47 12.77 -19.83 -0.04
N ARG A 48 12.79 -19.18 1.12
CA ARG A 48 12.87 -17.74 1.25
C ARG A 48 11.78 -17.03 0.48
N HIS A 49 10.54 -17.49 0.68
CA HIS A 49 9.39 -16.83 0.08
C HIS A 49 9.05 -15.55 0.84
N TRP A 50 8.68 -14.52 0.11
CA TRP A 50 8.25 -13.26 0.70
C TRP A 50 6.93 -13.42 1.43
N ARG A 51 6.84 -12.76 2.58
CA ARG A 51 5.59 -12.69 3.34
C ARG A 51 5.40 -11.27 3.83
N VAL A 52 4.20 -10.75 3.65
CA VAL A 52 3.85 -9.39 4.04
C VAL A 52 2.96 -9.49 5.28
N GLU A 53 3.37 -8.85 6.35
CA GLU A 53 2.58 -8.84 7.55
C GLU A 53 1.39 -7.91 7.34
N ARG A 54 0.21 -8.35 7.76
CA ARG A 54 -1.01 -7.58 7.53
C ARG A 54 -0.91 -6.16 8.08
N THR A 55 -0.33 -6.01 9.27
CA THR A 55 -0.20 -4.68 9.88
C THR A 55 0.70 -3.78 9.04
N GLU A 56 1.72 -4.33 8.44
CA GLU A 56 2.58 -3.54 7.55
C GLU A 56 1.86 -3.12 6.28
N LEU A 57 1.03 -4.00 5.76
CA LEU A 57 0.22 -3.67 4.59
C LEU A 57 -0.76 -2.55 4.93
N GLU A 58 -1.39 -2.64 6.08
CA GLU A 58 -2.33 -1.60 6.50
C GLU A 58 -1.63 -0.26 6.71
N ALA A 59 -0.43 -0.28 7.30
CA ALA A 59 0.36 0.93 7.48
C ALA A 59 0.74 1.53 6.13
N PHE A 60 1.10 0.68 5.17
CA PHE A 60 1.43 1.11 3.82
C PHE A 60 0.22 1.81 3.18
N ILE A 61 -0.96 1.21 3.31
CA ILE A 61 -2.17 1.79 2.74
C ILE A 61 -2.45 3.15 3.37
N GLN A 62 -2.34 3.26 4.69
CA GLN A 62 -2.57 4.52 5.37
C GLN A 62 -1.58 5.59 4.93
N ALA A 63 -0.33 5.20 4.75
CA ALA A 63 0.70 6.13 4.28
C ALA A 63 0.38 6.65 2.89
N ARG A 64 -0.18 5.78 2.01
CA ARG A 64 -0.58 6.22 0.68
C ARG A 64 -1.74 7.20 0.74
N TYR A 65 -2.70 6.98 1.63
CA TYR A 65 -3.78 7.93 1.82
C TYR A 65 -3.27 9.28 2.29
N GLU A 66 -2.32 9.28 3.23
CA GLU A 66 -1.71 10.50 3.71
C GLU A 66 -1.04 11.27 2.58
N GLU A 67 -0.30 10.55 1.76
CA GLU A 67 0.41 11.15 0.64
C GLU A 67 -0.57 11.77 -0.35
N GLU A 68 -1.64 11.05 -0.67
CA GLU A 68 -2.64 11.54 -1.59
C GLU A 68 -3.33 12.78 -1.04
N ARG A 69 -3.58 12.82 0.26
CA ARG A 69 -4.17 14.02 0.86
C ARG A 69 -3.24 15.21 0.73
N ARG A 70 -1.94 15.01 0.95
CA ARG A 70 -0.98 16.09 0.80
C ARG A 70 -0.91 16.58 -0.64
N LEU A 71 -0.90 15.65 -1.57
CA LEU A 71 -0.87 16.00 -2.99
C LEU A 71 -2.16 16.72 -3.42
N ALA A 72 -3.30 16.26 -2.94
CA ALA A 72 -4.56 16.91 -3.25
C ALA A 72 -4.59 18.34 -2.71
N HIS A 73 -4.09 18.53 -1.50
CA HIS A 73 -4.03 19.87 -0.92
C HIS A 73 -3.10 20.77 -1.72
N TRP A 74 -1.94 20.25 -2.08
CA TRP A 74 -0.98 20.99 -2.88
C TRP A 74 -1.58 21.37 -4.23
N ASN A 75 -2.21 20.41 -4.89
CA ASN A 75 -2.83 20.66 -6.20
C ASN A 75 -3.95 21.66 -6.11
N GLN A 76 -4.71 21.65 -5.04
CA GLN A 76 -5.77 22.61 -4.81
C GLN A 76 -5.22 24.03 -4.73
N THR A 77 -4.12 24.20 -4.01
CA THR A 77 -3.47 25.48 -3.88
C THR A 77 -2.94 25.94 -5.21
N GLU A 78 -2.36 25.03 -5.98
CA GLU A 78 -1.87 25.34 -7.32
C GLU A 78 -3.00 25.81 -8.22
N PHE A 79 -4.09 25.08 -8.22
CA PHE A 79 -5.23 25.41 -9.06
C PHE A 79 -5.88 26.73 -8.67
N ALA A 80 -5.81 27.09 -7.40
CA ALA A 80 -6.34 28.38 -6.97
C ALA A 80 -5.52 29.52 -7.58
N ILE A 81 -4.23 29.28 -7.80
CA ILE A 81 -3.34 30.28 -8.37
C ILE A 81 -3.40 30.27 -9.89
N LEU A 82 -3.57 29.08 -10.49
CA LEU A 82 -3.54 28.89 -11.94
C LEU A 82 -4.84 28.27 -12.41
N PRO A 83 -5.91 29.06 -12.50
CA PRO A 83 -7.23 28.51 -12.81
C PRO A 83 -7.31 27.73 -14.12
N GLU A 84 -6.56 28.14 -15.11
CA GLU A 84 -6.61 27.48 -16.41
C GLU A 84 -6.14 26.03 -16.35
N LEU A 85 -5.26 25.71 -15.42
CA LEU A 85 -4.81 24.33 -15.25
C LEU A 85 -5.92 23.44 -14.72
N ARG A 86 -6.82 24.04 -13.97
CA ARG A 86 -7.93 23.30 -13.41
C ARG A 86 -8.87 22.79 -14.47
N GLN A 87 -9.00 23.53 -15.55
CA GLN A 87 -9.95 23.20 -16.59
C GLN A 87 -9.41 22.23 -17.61
N GLY A 88 -8.12 22.33 -17.90
CA GLY A 88 -7.52 21.53 -18.93
C GLY A 88 -7.77 20.03 -18.81
N PRO A 89 -7.52 19.43 -17.66
CA PRO A 89 -7.66 17.96 -17.54
C PRO A 89 -9.08 17.46 -17.51
N LEU A 90 -10.04 18.33 -17.50
CA LEU A 90 -11.43 17.92 -17.47
C LEU A 90 -11.97 17.46 -18.81
N LEU A 91 -11.24 17.59 -19.82
CA LEU A 91 -11.67 17.22 -21.16
C LEU A 91 -11.39 15.78 -21.48
#